data_7273360cf65b3918e2aeb5eb8349076b
#
_entry.id   7273360cf65b3918e2aeb5eb8349076b
#
_cell.length_a   1.000
_cell.length_b   1.000
_cell.length_c   1.000
_cell.angle_alpha   90.00
_cell.angle_beta   90.00
_cell.angle_gamma   90.00
#
_symmetry.space_group_name_H-M   'P 1'
#
loop_
_entity.id
_entity.type
_entity.pdbx_description
1 polymer ?
#
loop_
_entity_poly.entity_id
_entity_poly.type
_entity_poly.pdbx_seq_one_letter_code
_entity_poly.pdbx_strand_id
1 'polypeptide(L)'
;MRVLDLGCGDGLTPQKLSLPLSWQIIGVDVKYNAASRAHLSFPKRAFVCSAAETLPFPASSFDRVIANVALPYMDITNTLREIYRVLAPGGTLLASLHPWRFTIAELRSVLSKPNAALFRVLVFANGIVFHFLGRNFGEAFQTERGIRIALQRAKFGGISFRNDSKRWFVEATKPLEVPVIPSESAPHHAA
;
A
#
# COMPACT_ATOMS: atom_id res chain seq x y z
N MET A 1 12.32 14.72 -2.89
CA MET A 1 11.74 13.37 -2.90
C MET A 1 10.31 13.46 -3.40
N ARG A 2 9.92 12.60 -4.34
CA ARG A 2 8.54 12.49 -4.88
C ARG A 2 7.81 11.40 -4.14
N VAL A 3 6.67 11.74 -3.53
CA VAL A 3 5.90 10.85 -2.65
C VAL A 3 4.48 10.71 -3.15
N LEU A 4 3.98 9.50 -3.20
CA LEU A 4 2.57 9.19 -3.43
C LEU A 4 1.89 8.90 -2.08
N ASP A 5 0.85 9.64 -1.74
CA ASP A 5 -0.06 9.36 -0.61
C ASP A 5 -1.27 8.58 -1.15
N LEU A 6 -1.26 7.27 -0.98
CA LEU A 6 -2.26 6.34 -1.53
C LEU A 6 -3.42 6.15 -0.55
N GLY A 7 -4.65 6.42 -1.00
CA GLY A 7 -5.82 6.52 -0.13
C GLY A 7 -5.74 7.76 0.76
N CYS A 8 -5.42 8.91 0.16
CA CYS A 8 -5.09 10.14 0.88
C CYS A 8 -6.26 10.74 1.67
N GLY A 9 -7.51 10.33 1.38
CA GLY A 9 -8.70 10.88 2.03
C GLY A 9 -8.73 12.41 1.91
N ASP A 10 -8.80 13.10 3.05
CA ASP A 10 -8.82 14.57 3.13
C ASP A 10 -7.41 15.22 3.07
N GLY A 11 -6.37 14.47 2.68
CA GLY A 11 -5.01 14.97 2.45
C GLY A 11 -4.19 15.22 3.73
N LEU A 12 -4.60 14.64 4.86
CA LEU A 12 -3.98 14.90 6.18
C LEU A 12 -2.78 13.99 6.50
N THR A 13 -2.46 13.00 5.68
CA THR A 13 -1.37 12.05 5.94
C THR A 13 -0.02 12.74 6.18
N PRO A 14 0.39 13.74 5.38
CA PRO A 14 1.67 14.42 5.59
C PRO A 14 1.80 15.08 6.96
N GLN A 15 0.74 15.70 7.47
CA GLN A 15 0.73 16.31 8.80
C GLN A 15 0.75 15.26 9.91
N LYS A 16 -0.09 14.20 9.77
CA LYS A 16 -0.17 13.10 10.75
C LYS A 16 1.14 12.34 10.91
N LEU A 17 1.95 12.28 9.86
CA LEU A 17 3.25 11.62 9.85
C LEU A 17 4.43 12.59 9.95
N SER A 18 4.17 13.90 10.13
CA SER A 18 5.19 14.97 10.22
C SER A 18 6.19 14.91 9.06
N LEU A 19 5.68 14.73 7.83
CA LEU A 19 6.54 14.63 6.65
C LEU A 19 7.19 15.99 6.33
N PRO A 20 8.44 16.01 5.80
CA PRO A 20 9.13 17.23 5.43
C PRO A 20 8.37 18.04 4.39
N LEU A 21 8.30 19.36 4.57
CA LEU A 21 7.63 20.28 3.64
C LEU A 21 8.32 20.34 2.26
N SER A 22 9.60 19.97 2.19
CA SER A 22 10.37 19.91 0.93
C SER A 22 9.98 18.72 0.04
N TRP A 23 9.17 17.78 0.51
CA TRP A 23 8.73 16.66 -0.29
C TRP A 23 7.59 17.04 -1.22
N GLN A 24 7.68 16.61 -2.47
CA GLN A 24 6.59 16.73 -3.45
C GLN A 24 5.62 15.59 -3.24
N ILE A 25 4.46 15.90 -2.66
CA ILE A 25 3.46 14.87 -2.30
C ILE A 25 2.26 14.99 -3.22
N ILE A 26 1.90 13.88 -3.87
CA ILE A 26 0.70 13.73 -4.69
C ILE A 26 -0.22 12.77 -3.95
N GLY A 27 -1.47 13.19 -3.70
CA GLY A 27 -2.49 12.33 -3.10
C GLY A 27 -3.35 11.62 -4.14
N VAL A 28 -3.69 10.36 -3.88
CA VAL A 28 -4.66 9.60 -4.69
C VAL A 28 -5.74 9.03 -3.78
N ASP A 29 -6.99 9.18 -4.19
CA ASP A 29 -8.13 8.52 -3.54
C ASP A 29 -9.17 8.12 -4.61
N VAL A 30 -9.85 6.99 -4.39
CA VAL A 30 -10.91 6.53 -5.30
C VAL A 30 -12.19 7.37 -5.15
N LYS A 31 -12.35 8.02 -4.00
CA LYS A 31 -13.53 8.86 -3.72
C LYS A 31 -13.29 10.29 -4.20
N TYR A 32 -13.95 10.68 -5.29
CA TYR A 32 -13.87 12.03 -5.83
C TYR A 32 -14.08 13.12 -4.76
N ASN A 33 -15.10 12.96 -3.90
CA ASN A 33 -15.39 13.92 -2.84
C ASN A 33 -14.25 14.06 -1.82
N ALA A 34 -13.48 12.99 -1.54
CA ALA A 34 -12.32 13.05 -0.65
C ALA A 34 -11.18 13.81 -1.31
N ALA A 35 -10.82 13.46 -2.54
CA ALA A 35 -9.79 14.16 -3.31
C ALA A 35 -10.12 15.64 -3.51
N SER A 36 -11.39 15.98 -3.76
CA SER A 36 -11.86 17.37 -3.90
C SER A 36 -11.70 18.16 -2.59
N ARG A 37 -12.12 17.61 -1.45
CA ARG A 37 -11.91 18.26 -0.14
C ARG A 37 -10.44 18.43 0.19
N ALA A 38 -9.61 17.42 -0.14
CA ALA A 38 -8.17 17.50 0.04
C ALA A 38 -7.57 18.67 -0.78
N HIS A 39 -7.98 18.82 -2.04
CA HIS A 39 -7.53 19.92 -2.89
C HIS A 39 -7.94 21.29 -2.35
N LEU A 40 -9.18 21.44 -1.87
CA LEU A 40 -9.64 22.68 -1.25
C LEU A 40 -8.84 23.02 0.03
N SER A 41 -8.52 22.01 0.83
CA SER A 41 -7.76 22.20 2.08
C SER A 41 -6.27 22.44 1.85
N PHE A 42 -5.72 21.91 0.75
CA PHE A 42 -4.28 21.99 0.42
C PHE A 42 -4.05 22.35 -1.05
N PRO A 43 -4.40 23.58 -1.49
CA PRO A 43 -4.41 23.95 -2.91
C PRO A 43 -3.02 23.94 -3.58
N LYS A 44 -1.94 23.90 -2.78
CA LYS A 44 -0.56 23.78 -3.28
C LYS A 44 -0.12 22.33 -3.53
N ARG A 45 -0.98 21.33 -3.24
CA ARG A 45 -0.70 19.92 -3.48
C ARG A 45 -1.56 19.40 -4.61
N ALA A 46 -1.05 18.40 -5.35
CA ALA A 46 -1.82 17.70 -6.36
C ALA A 46 -2.61 16.54 -5.74
N PHE A 47 -3.87 16.40 -6.17
CA PHE A 47 -4.73 15.28 -5.80
C PHE A 47 -5.39 14.71 -7.04
N VAL A 48 -5.44 13.38 -7.13
CA VAL A 48 -5.96 12.63 -8.28
C VAL A 48 -7.03 11.66 -7.80
N CYS A 49 -8.16 11.62 -8.50
CA CYS A 49 -9.20 10.62 -8.26
C CYS A 49 -8.89 9.38 -9.12
N SER A 50 -8.47 8.28 -8.48
CA SER A 50 -8.16 7.02 -9.17
C SER A 50 -8.21 5.84 -8.20
N ALA A 51 -8.48 4.65 -8.74
CA ALA A 51 -8.30 3.40 -8.02
C ALA A 51 -6.80 3.10 -7.81
N ALA A 52 -6.49 2.49 -6.68
CA ALA A 52 -5.11 2.10 -6.33
C ALA A 52 -4.56 0.97 -7.20
N GLU A 53 -5.47 0.18 -7.77
CA GLU A 53 -5.21 -0.94 -8.64
C GLU A 53 -4.84 -0.54 -10.07
N THR A 54 -5.05 0.77 -10.43
CA THR A 54 -4.77 1.32 -11.76
C THR A 54 -4.31 2.77 -11.64
N LEU A 55 -3.09 2.97 -11.17
CA LEU A 55 -2.53 4.30 -10.91
C LEU A 55 -2.18 5.04 -12.21
N PRO A 56 -2.64 6.30 -12.40
CA PRO A 56 -2.44 7.07 -13.63
C PRO A 56 -1.03 7.73 -13.67
N PHE A 57 -0.01 7.02 -13.23
CA PHE A 57 1.36 7.51 -13.24
C PHE A 57 2.28 6.56 -14.02
N PRO A 58 3.31 7.07 -14.67
CA PRO A 58 4.34 6.24 -15.29
C PRO A 58 5.06 5.35 -14.28
N ALA A 59 5.73 4.28 -14.75
CA ALA A 59 6.62 3.48 -13.93
C ALA A 59 7.76 4.36 -13.36
N SER A 60 8.26 3.99 -12.18
CA SER A 60 9.40 4.65 -11.54
C SER A 60 9.22 6.16 -11.29
N SER A 61 7.97 6.59 -11.04
CA SER A 61 7.60 8.00 -10.83
C SER A 61 7.84 8.50 -9.42
N PHE A 62 7.94 7.61 -8.43
CA PHE A 62 7.98 7.98 -7.01
C PHE A 62 9.15 7.33 -6.28
N ASP A 63 9.76 8.08 -5.38
CA ASP A 63 10.80 7.58 -4.46
C ASP A 63 10.16 6.86 -3.27
N ARG A 64 8.95 7.26 -2.88
CA ARG A 64 8.21 6.67 -1.77
C ARG A 64 6.70 6.63 -2.05
N VAL A 65 6.06 5.53 -1.63
CA VAL A 65 4.61 5.43 -1.53
C VAL A 65 4.23 5.27 -0.06
N ILE A 66 3.24 6.03 0.38
CA ILE A 66 2.67 5.94 1.73
C ILE A 66 1.22 5.51 1.61
N ALA A 67 0.83 4.45 2.32
CA ALA A 67 -0.54 3.96 2.41
C ALA A 67 -0.98 3.96 3.88
N ASN A 68 -1.54 5.09 4.33
CA ASN A 68 -1.91 5.25 5.73
C ASN A 68 -3.31 4.69 5.99
N VAL A 69 -3.39 3.46 6.50
CA VAL A 69 -4.64 2.73 6.77
C VAL A 69 -5.52 2.55 5.51
N ALA A 70 -4.90 2.43 4.35
CA ALA A 70 -5.61 2.35 3.08
C ALA A 70 -5.69 0.90 2.53
N LEU A 71 -4.60 0.13 2.66
CA LEU A 71 -4.49 -1.24 2.10
C LEU A 71 -5.61 -2.20 2.53
N PRO A 72 -6.18 -2.16 3.76
CA PRO A 72 -7.28 -3.06 4.15
C PRO A 72 -8.52 -2.99 3.25
N TYR A 73 -8.72 -1.88 2.57
CA TYR A 73 -9.92 -1.58 1.77
C TYR A 73 -9.72 -1.78 0.26
N MET A 74 -8.56 -2.26 -0.17
CA MET A 74 -8.13 -2.39 -1.56
C MET A 74 -7.93 -3.86 -1.94
N ASP A 75 -7.92 -4.16 -3.24
CA ASP A 75 -7.32 -5.41 -3.73
C ASP A 75 -5.79 -5.32 -3.54
N ILE A 76 -5.31 -5.92 -2.46
CA ILE A 76 -3.90 -5.83 -2.06
C ILE A 76 -2.98 -6.36 -3.15
N THR A 77 -3.37 -7.42 -3.87
CA THR A 77 -2.54 -8.03 -4.90
C THR A 77 -2.29 -7.06 -6.06
N ASN A 78 -3.35 -6.47 -6.59
CA ASN A 78 -3.25 -5.55 -7.73
C ASN A 78 -2.68 -4.20 -7.28
N THR A 79 -3.06 -3.71 -6.10
CA THR A 79 -2.51 -2.49 -5.50
C THR A 79 -1.00 -2.59 -5.30
N LEU A 80 -0.48 -3.69 -4.74
CA LEU A 80 0.97 -3.84 -4.54
C LEU A 80 1.75 -3.95 -5.85
N ARG A 81 1.17 -4.51 -6.91
CA ARG A 81 1.78 -4.49 -8.26
C ARG A 81 1.90 -3.08 -8.80
N GLU A 82 0.84 -2.27 -8.67
CA GLU A 82 0.86 -0.88 -9.11
C GLU A 82 1.81 -0.03 -8.27
N ILE A 83 1.85 -0.21 -6.95
CA ILE A 83 2.83 0.44 -6.08
C ILE A 83 4.25 0.08 -6.53
N TYR A 84 4.52 -1.21 -6.78
CA TYR A 84 5.82 -1.67 -7.27
C TYR A 84 6.18 -1.04 -8.62
N ARG A 85 5.22 -0.92 -9.54
CA ARG A 85 5.42 -0.33 -10.86
C ARG A 85 5.79 1.15 -10.76
N VAL A 86 5.07 1.92 -9.95
CA VAL A 86 5.28 3.38 -9.86
C VAL A 86 6.46 3.77 -8.96
N LEU A 87 6.96 2.88 -8.11
CA LEU A 87 8.18 3.12 -7.34
C LEU A 87 9.42 3.05 -8.22
N ALA A 88 10.33 3.99 -8.03
CA ALA A 88 11.69 3.92 -8.58
C ALA A 88 12.47 2.73 -7.99
N PRO A 89 13.47 2.17 -8.69
CA PRO A 89 14.41 1.23 -8.09
C PRO A 89 15.02 1.82 -6.81
N GLY A 90 15.04 1.05 -5.72
CA GLY A 90 15.42 1.52 -4.39
C GLY A 90 14.34 2.31 -3.66
N GLY A 91 13.22 2.60 -4.30
CA GLY A 91 12.08 3.28 -3.68
C GLY A 91 11.37 2.44 -2.63
N THR A 92 10.66 3.09 -1.70
CA THR A 92 10.10 2.44 -0.51
C THR A 92 8.58 2.60 -0.41
N LEU A 93 7.92 1.54 0.04
CA LEU A 93 6.54 1.56 0.52
C LEU A 93 6.55 1.66 2.04
N LEU A 94 5.79 2.61 2.59
CA LEU A 94 5.43 2.68 4.01
C LEU A 94 3.92 2.52 4.13
N ALA A 95 3.45 1.46 4.75
CA ALA A 95 2.03 1.29 5.02
C ALA A 95 1.74 1.14 6.50
N SER A 96 0.68 1.80 6.97
CA SER A 96 0.10 1.54 8.28
C SER A 96 -1.14 0.67 8.15
N LEU A 97 -1.28 -0.26 9.08
CA LEU A 97 -2.28 -1.33 9.05
C LEU A 97 -3.09 -1.32 10.34
N HIS A 98 -4.33 -1.79 10.26
CA HIS A 98 -5.13 -2.05 11.47
C HIS A 98 -4.80 -3.43 12.04
N PRO A 99 -4.48 -3.52 13.34
CA PRO A 99 -4.37 -4.82 14.00
C PRO A 99 -5.71 -5.58 13.93
N TRP A 100 -5.66 -6.91 13.75
CA TRP A 100 -6.84 -7.78 13.72
C TRP A 100 -7.77 -7.62 14.94
N ARG A 101 -7.23 -7.17 16.07
CA ARG A 101 -7.98 -6.87 17.31
C ARG A 101 -9.09 -5.82 17.10
N PHE A 102 -8.88 -4.85 16.22
CA PHE A 102 -9.91 -3.85 15.88
C PHE A 102 -11.09 -4.50 15.14
N THR A 103 -10.83 -5.41 14.21
CA THR A 103 -11.88 -6.14 13.49
C THR A 103 -12.73 -6.99 14.43
N ILE A 104 -12.12 -7.62 15.45
CA ILE A 104 -12.88 -8.37 16.48
C ILE A 104 -13.71 -7.44 17.37
N ALA A 105 -13.15 -6.30 17.78
CA ALA A 105 -13.89 -5.32 18.59
C ALA A 105 -15.11 -4.79 17.81
N GLU A 106 -14.93 -4.48 16.53
CA GLU A 106 -16.04 -4.07 15.65
C GLU A 106 -17.06 -5.20 15.43
N LEU A 107 -16.63 -6.45 15.26
CA LEU A 107 -17.53 -7.60 15.15
C LEU A 107 -18.45 -7.69 16.36
N ARG A 108 -17.92 -7.54 17.58
CA ARG A 108 -18.73 -7.55 18.82
C ARG A 108 -19.75 -6.42 18.88
N SER A 109 -19.41 -5.23 18.38
CA SER A 109 -20.31 -4.06 18.40
C SER A 109 -21.48 -4.18 17.41
N VAL A 110 -21.38 -5.05 16.41
CA VAL A 110 -22.34 -5.16 15.29
C VAL A 110 -23.19 -6.43 15.34
N LEU A 111 -22.95 -7.34 16.30
CA LEU A 111 -23.71 -8.60 16.46
C LEU A 111 -25.22 -8.39 16.63
N SER A 112 -25.66 -7.19 17.05
CA SER A 112 -27.08 -6.82 17.15
C SER A 112 -27.74 -6.43 15.81
N LYS A 113 -26.95 -6.31 14.70
CA LYS A 113 -27.44 -5.90 13.37
C LYS A 113 -27.14 -6.99 12.35
N PRO A 114 -28.11 -7.83 11.94
CA PRO A 114 -27.84 -9.06 11.17
C PRO A 114 -27.12 -8.82 9.84
N ASN A 115 -27.47 -7.77 9.07
CA ASN A 115 -26.82 -7.46 7.80
C ASN A 115 -25.35 -7.03 7.97
N ALA A 116 -25.07 -6.29 9.03
CA ALA A 116 -23.71 -5.86 9.35
C ALA A 116 -22.89 -7.02 9.95
N ALA A 117 -23.54 -7.94 10.67
CA ALA A 117 -22.88 -9.14 11.19
C ALA A 117 -22.39 -10.05 10.05
N LEU A 118 -23.23 -10.30 9.03
CA LEU A 118 -22.85 -11.09 7.86
C LEU A 118 -21.64 -10.49 7.14
N PHE A 119 -21.65 -9.17 6.89
CA PHE A 119 -20.52 -8.48 6.28
C PHE A 119 -19.23 -8.67 7.09
N ARG A 120 -19.29 -8.55 8.42
CA ARG A 120 -18.12 -8.74 9.29
C ARG A 120 -17.60 -10.17 9.32
N VAL A 121 -18.50 -11.16 9.21
CA VAL A 121 -18.11 -12.57 9.06
C VAL A 121 -17.34 -12.77 7.75
N LEU A 122 -17.80 -12.16 6.66
CA LEU A 122 -17.08 -12.22 5.37
C LEU A 122 -15.71 -11.54 5.44
N VAL A 123 -15.60 -10.37 6.08
CA VAL A 123 -14.32 -9.68 6.33
C VAL A 123 -13.37 -10.57 7.13
N PHE A 124 -13.89 -11.27 8.15
CA PHE A 124 -13.10 -12.18 8.97
C PHE A 124 -12.62 -13.41 8.17
N ALA A 125 -13.52 -14.06 7.42
CA ALA A 125 -13.17 -15.19 6.56
C ALA A 125 -12.14 -14.79 5.51
N ASN A 126 -12.32 -13.63 4.87
CA ASN A 126 -11.37 -13.08 3.91
C ASN A 126 -10.00 -12.78 4.55
N GLY A 127 -9.99 -12.31 5.80
CA GLY A 127 -8.75 -12.12 6.57
C GLY A 127 -8.02 -13.43 6.86
N ILE A 128 -8.73 -14.54 7.07
CA ILE A 128 -8.12 -15.87 7.19
C ILE A 128 -7.47 -16.28 5.87
N VAL A 129 -8.18 -16.11 4.74
CA VAL A 129 -7.62 -16.36 3.41
C VAL A 129 -6.37 -15.50 3.18
N PHE A 130 -6.43 -14.22 3.54
CA PHE A 130 -5.30 -13.31 3.45
C PHE A 130 -4.11 -13.77 4.29
N HIS A 131 -4.34 -14.26 5.52
CA HIS A 131 -3.29 -14.74 6.41
C HIS A 131 -2.46 -15.86 5.78
N PHE A 132 -3.11 -16.80 5.09
CA PHE A 132 -2.43 -17.95 4.51
C PHE A 132 -1.92 -17.72 3.08
N LEU A 133 -2.66 -16.97 2.29
CA LEU A 133 -2.40 -16.80 0.86
C LEU A 133 -1.84 -15.42 0.48
N GLY A 134 -1.89 -14.42 1.35
CA GLY A 134 -1.52 -13.04 1.03
C GLY A 134 -2.38 -12.43 -0.11
N ARG A 135 -3.61 -12.92 -0.26
CA ARG A 135 -4.61 -12.44 -1.23
C ARG A 135 -5.90 -12.18 -0.50
N ASN A 136 -6.63 -11.13 -0.93
CA ASN A 136 -7.94 -10.81 -0.42
C ASN A 136 -8.92 -10.55 -1.57
N PHE A 137 -10.21 -10.65 -1.25
CA PHE A 137 -11.32 -10.41 -2.17
C PHE A 137 -12.18 -9.25 -1.61
N GLY A 138 -11.58 -8.04 -1.52
CA GLY A 138 -12.17 -6.89 -0.87
C GLY A 138 -11.64 -6.68 0.56
N GLU A 139 -12.43 -6.03 1.43
CA GLU A 139 -12.00 -5.71 2.80
C GLU A 139 -11.62 -6.97 3.59
N ALA A 140 -10.45 -6.95 4.23
CA ALA A 140 -9.93 -8.03 5.04
C ALA A 140 -9.11 -7.48 6.22
N PHE A 141 -9.14 -8.16 7.38
CA PHE A 141 -8.15 -7.87 8.40
C PHE A 141 -6.77 -8.34 7.94
N GLN A 142 -5.74 -7.69 8.42
CA GLN A 142 -4.38 -7.94 7.96
C GLN A 142 -3.53 -8.54 9.08
N THR A 143 -2.64 -9.44 8.67
CA THR A 143 -1.66 -10.08 9.54
C THR A 143 -0.27 -9.84 8.97
N GLU A 144 0.73 -9.87 9.83
CA GLU A 144 2.13 -9.74 9.41
C GLU A 144 2.50 -10.81 8.37
N ARG A 145 2.08 -12.06 8.59
CA ARG A 145 2.33 -13.16 7.65
C ARG A 145 1.69 -12.90 6.28
N GLY A 146 0.41 -12.52 6.24
CA GLY A 146 -0.30 -12.27 4.98
C GLY A 146 0.30 -11.11 4.20
N ILE A 147 0.62 -10.00 4.87
CA ILE A 147 1.30 -8.85 4.25
C ILE A 147 2.70 -9.24 3.74
N ARG A 148 3.47 -10.01 4.50
CA ARG A 148 4.80 -10.47 4.08
C ARG A 148 4.71 -11.32 2.80
N ILE A 149 3.76 -12.27 2.75
CA ILE A 149 3.52 -13.10 1.55
C ILE A 149 3.12 -12.21 0.36
N ALA A 150 2.20 -11.26 0.56
CA ALA A 150 1.73 -10.38 -0.50
C ALA A 150 2.87 -9.51 -1.07
N LEU A 151 3.69 -8.91 -0.19
CA LEU A 151 4.85 -8.10 -0.58
C LEU A 151 5.90 -8.91 -1.33
N GLN A 152 6.22 -10.13 -0.85
CA GLN A 152 7.16 -11.02 -1.53
C GLN A 152 6.68 -11.41 -2.93
N ARG A 153 5.39 -11.71 -3.09
CA ARG A 153 4.79 -11.99 -4.40
C ARG A 153 4.83 -10.78 -5.33
N ALA A 154 4.73 -9.58 -4.79
CA ALA A 154 4.88 -8.34 -5.52
C ALA A 154 6.36 -7.93 -5.73
N LYS A 155 7.32 -8.82 -5.39
CA LYS A 155 8.77 -8.68 -5.57
C LYS A 155 9.44 -7.61 -4.68
N PHE A 156 8.80 -7.18 -3.60
CA PHE A 156 9.44 -6.32 -2.61
C PHE A 156 10.46 -7.08 -1.77
N GLY A 157 11.55 -6.39 -1.43
CA GLY A 157 12.58 -6.81 -0.47
C GLY A 157 12.62 -5.88 0.74
N GLY A 158 13.57 -6.07 1.64
CA GLY A 158 13.78 -5.20 2.81
C GLY A 158 12.56 -5.06 3.71
N ILE A 159 11.72 -6.11 3.82
CA ILE A 159 10.44 -6.06 4.52
C ILE A 159 10.68 -6.03 6.03
N SER A 160 10.33 -4.93 6.67
CA SER A 160 10.40 -4.72 8.11
C SER A 160 9.04 -4.32 8.68
N PHE A 161 8.77 -4.73 9.92
CA PHE A 161 7.55 -4.38 10.65
C PHE A 161 7.93 -3.60 11.89
N ARG A 162 7.16 -2.55 12.15
CA ARG A 162 7.23 -1.79 13.40
C ARG A 162 5.85 -1.71 14.00
N ASN A 163 5.76 -1.87 15.31
CA ASN A 163 4.52 -1.79 16.06
C ASN A 163 4.65 -0.63 17.06
N ASP A 164 3.75 0.33 16.95
CA ASP A 164 3.47 1.24 18.06
C ASP A 164 2.21 0.76 18.78
N SER A 165 1.92 1.30 19.96
CA SER A 165 0.79 0.86 20.80
C SER A 165 -0.58 0.90 20.11
N LYS A 166 -0.70 1.56 18.97
CA LYS A 166 -1.97 1.82 18.25
C LYS A 166 -1.99 1.33 16.80
N ARG A 167 -0.84 1.18 16.15
CA ARG A 167 -0.75 0.87 14.72
C ARG A 167 0.41 -0.05 14.41
N TRP A 168 0.20 -0.84 13.39
CA TRP A 168 1.23 -1.59 12.71
C TRP A 168 1.74 -0.80 11.52
N PHE A 169 3.05 -0.78 11.35
CA PHE A 169 3.69 -0.24 10.16
C PHE A 169 4.48 -1.34 9.48
N VAL A 170 4.39 -1.41 8.17
CA VAL A 170 5.27 -2.20 7.33
C VAL A 170 6.04 -1.26 6.41
N GLU A 171 7.33 -1.47 6.31
CA GLU A 171 8.19 -0.84 5.31
C GLU A 171 8.77 -1.92 4.41
N ALA A 172 8.76 -1.66 3.09
CA ALA A 172 9.27 -2.57 2.09
C ALA A 172 9.94 -1.77 0.97
N THR A 173 10.97 -2.34 0.34
CA THR A 173 11.78 -1.66 -0.67
C THR A 173 11.65 -2.38 -2.02
N LYS A 174 11.49 -1.61 -3.10
CA LYS A 174 11.71 -2.12 -4.45
C LYS A 174 13.22 -2.33 -4.64
N PRO A 175 13.67 -3.56 -4.91
CA PRO A 175 15.10 -3.80 -5.14
C PRO A 175 15.68 -2.90 -6.22
N LEU A 176 16.98 -2.60 -6.10
CA LEU A 176 17.70 -1.98 -7.21
C LEU A 176 17.76 -2.98 -8.37
N GLU A 177 17.53 -2.51 -9.59
CA GLU A 177 17.79 -3.31 -10.78
C GLU A 177 19.30 -3.47 -10.90
N VAL A 178 19.80 -4.69 -10.71
CA VAL A 178 21.20 -5.00 -10.99
C VAL A 178 21.33 -5.04 -12.53
N PRO A 179 22.19 -4.21 -13.14
CA PRO A 179 22.42 -4.30 -14.57
C PRO A 179 22.87 -5.73 -14.91
N VAL A 180 22.17 -6.40 -15.81
CA VAL A 180 22.67 -7.65 -16.40
C VAL A 180 23.87 -7.26 -17.25
N ILE A 181 25.08 -7.51 -16.74
CA ILE A 181 26.28 -7.40 -17.56
C ILE A 181 26.17 -8.56 -18.56
N PRO A 182 26.12 -8.29 -19.89
CA PRO A 182 26.17 -9.37 -20.87
C PRO A 182 27.44 -10.15 -20.64
N SER A 183 27.36 -11.47 -20.49
CA SER A 183 28.54 -12.32 -20.47
C SER A 183 29.30 -12.07 -21.80
N GLU A 184 30.50 -11.52 -21.72
CA GLU A 184 31.38 -11.44 -22.88
C GLU A 184 31.44 -12.84 -23.51
N SER A 185 30.99 -12.92 -24.77
CA SER A 185 31.09 -14.12 -25.57
C SER A 185 32.59 -14.48 -25.64
N ALA A 186 32.91 -15.69 -25.17
CA ALA A 186 34.26 -16.24 -25.26
C ALA A 186 34.79 -16.08 -26.69
N PRO A 187 36.06 -15.68 -26.85
CA PRO A 187 36.65 -15.54 -28.18
C PRO A 187 36.67 -16.90 -28.88
N HIS A 188 36.08 -16.95 -30.06
CA HIS A 188 36.27 -18.07 -30.97
C HIS A 188 37.73 -18.23 -31.28
N HIS A 189 38.39 -19.20 -30.68
CA HIS A 189 39.66 -19.68 -31.19
C HIS A 189 39.37 -20.38 -32.52
N ALA A 190 39.65 -19.68 -33.63
CA ALA A 190 39.83 -20.30 -34.94
C ALA A 190 41.24 -20.92 -34.97
N ALA A 191 41.30 -22.24 -35.14
CA ALA A 191 42.48 -22.98 -35.56
C ALA A 191 42.40 -23.20 -37.07
#